data_3908f1aed1150f7b8be05cc0bf835166
#
_entry.id   3908f1aed1150f7b8be05cc0bf835166
#
_cell.length_a   1.000
_cell.length_b   1.000
_cell.length_c   1.000
_cell.angle_alpha   90.00
_cell.angle_beta   90.00
_cell.angle_gamma   90.00
#
_symmetry.space_group_name_H-M   'P 1'
#
loop_
_entity.id
_entity.type
_entity.pdbx_description
1 polymer ?
#
loop_
_entity_poly.entity_id
_entity_poly.type
_entity_poly.pdbx_seq_one_letter_code
_entity_poly.pdbx_strand_id
1 'polypeptide(L)'
;PQAVPVQPALAVYRCGDEGDLRIENGGSSVRVSFGDADPVELAAAPPGQRSRYGADGYALVLEDREALWMKAGKGPLTCRR
;
A
#
# COMPACT_ATOMS: atom_id res chain seq x y z
N PRO A 1 8.41 25.11 6.31
CA PRO A 1 8.64 23.81 5.73
C PRO A 1 7.34 23.09 5.43
N GLN A 2 7.40 22.33 4.40
CA GLN A 2 6.28 21.55 3.94
C GLN A 2 6.05 20.36 4.85
N ALA A 3 4.84 20.22 5.30
CA ALA A 3 4.47 18.99 6.00
C ALA A 3 4.15 17.94 4.95
N VAL A 4 4.95 16.90 4.87
CA VAL A 4 4.62 15.76 4.05
C VAL A 4 3.60 14.95 4.82
N PRO A 5 2.47 14.56 4.20
CA PRO A 5 1.51 13.72 4.90
C PRO A 5 2.19 12.46 5.40
N VAL A 6 2.12 12.22 6.69
CA VAL A 6 2.72 11.04 7.28
C VAL A 6 1.69 9.94 7.27
N GLN A 7 2.02 8.83 6.61
CA GLN A 7 1.15 7.68 6.64
C GLN A 7 1.24 7.01 8.01
N PRO A 8 0.14 6.50 8.54
CA PRO A 8 0.20 5.82 9.83
C PRO A 8 1.08 4.57 9.74
N ALA A 9 1.71 4.21 10.86
CA ALA A 9 2.57 3.03 10.90
C ALA A 9 1.79 1.76 10.59
N LEU A 10 0.50 1.75 10.92
CA LEU A 10 -0.38 0.64 10.61
C LEU A 10 -1.71 1.22 10.17
N ALA A 11 -2.19 0.79 9.02
CA ALA A 11 -3.46 1.24 8.49
C ALA A 11 -4.22 0.09 7.86
N VAL A 12 -5.53 0.13 7.98
CA VAL A 12 -6.41 -0.83 7.33
C VAL A 12 -7.27 -0.07 6.34
N TYR A 13 -7.21 -0.50 5.09
CA TYR A 13 -8.00 0.10 4.02
C TYR A 13 -9.08 -0.87 3.60
N ARG A 14 -10.25 -0.38 3.31
CA ARG A 14 -11.37 -1.21 2.90
C ARG A 14 -11.51 -1.18 1.40
N CYS A 15 -11.59 -2.36 0.83
CA CYS A 15 -11.62 -2.55 -0.61
C CYS A 15 -12.99 -3.04 -1.10
N GLY A 16 -14.05 -2.69 -0.38
CA GLY A 16 -15.39 -3.13 -0.74
C GLY A 16 -15.55 -4.62 -0.56
N ASP A 17 -16.12 -5.26 -1.56
CA ASP A 17 -16.39 -6.69 -1.48
C ASP A 17 -15.14 -7.55 -1.58
N GLU A 18 -14.00 -6.93 -1.93
CA GLU A 18 -12.76 -7.69 -2.09
C GLU A 18 -12.09 -8.00 -0.77
N GLY A 19 -12.42 -7.28 0.28
CA GLY A 19 -11.83 -7.48 1.60
C GLY A 19 -11.06 -6.27 2.07
N ASP A 20 -10.18 -6.48 3.04
CA ASP A 20 -9.42 -5.41 3.65
C ASP A 20 -7.95 -5.52 3.28
N LEU A 21 -7.33 -4.36 3.12
CA LEU A 21 -5.91 -4.24 2.83
C LEU A 21 -5.23 -3.67 4.08
N ARG A 22 -4.32 -4.43 4.66
CA ARG A 22 -3.61 -4.02 5.87
C ARG A 22 -2.18 -3.66 5.49
N ILE A 23 -1.76 -2.46 5.86
CA ILE A 23 -0.46 -1.95 5.48
C ILE A 23 0.32 -1.57 6.73
N GLU A 24 1.48 -2.18 6.89
CA GLU A 24 2.44 -1.80 7.93
C GLU A 24 3.54 -1.00 7.26
N ASN A 25 3.65 0.26 7.64
CA ASN A 25 4.57 1.18 7.01
C ASN A 25 5.85 1.30 7.83
N GLY A 26 6.95 0.83 7.27
CA GLY A 26 8.24 0.89 7.94
C GLY A 26 9.14 2.01 7.45
N GLY A 27 8.61 2.93 6.65
CA GLY A 27 9.38 4.03 6.11
C GLY A 27 9.87 3.76 4.70
N SER A 28 10.95 3.01 4.57
CA SER A 28 11.51 2.71 3.25
C SER A 28 10.82 1.54 2.57
N SER A 29 10.01 0.79 3.32
CA SER A 29 9.25 -0.32 2.76
C SER A 29 7.94 -0.45 3.50
N VAL A 30 7.00 -1.18 2.90
CA VAL A 30 5.72 -1.48 3.54
C VAL A 30 5.47 -2.98 3.45
N ARG A 31 4.76 -3.50 4.43
CA ARG A 31 4.27 -4.87 4.39
C ARG A 31 2.77 -4.83 4.19
N VAL A 32 2.32 -5.49 3.14
CA VAL A 32 0.93 -5.46 2.73
C VAL A 32 0.32 -6.84 2.90
N SER A 33 -0.79 -6.90 3.62
CA SER A 33 -1.57 -8.13 3.78
C SER A 33 -2.96 -7.90 3.21
N PHE A 34 -3.43 -8.79 2.38
CA PHE A 34 -4.74 -8.67 1.77
C PHE A 34 -5.54 -9.94 2.06
N GLY A 35 -6.62 -9.77 2.82
CA GLY A 35 -7.42 -10.92 3.22
C GLY A 35 -6.58 -11.93 3.98
N ASP A 36 -6.67 -13.19 3.57
CA ASP A 36 -5.93 -14.28 4.20
C ASP A 36 -4.62 -14.60 3.49
N ALA A 37 -4.25 -13.79 2.49
CA ALA A 37 -3.02 -14.03 1.75
C ALA A 37 -1.80 -13.71 2.61
N ASP A 38 -0.68 -14.32 2.25
CA ASP A 38 0.58 -14.04 2.94
C ASP A 38 0.99 -12.59 2.73
N PRO A 39 1.64 -11.97 3.72
CA PRO A 39 2.11 -10.60 3.57
C PRO A 39 3.14 -10.47 2.46
N VAL A 40 3.11 -9.34 1.78
CA VAL A 40 4.07 -9.01 0.72
C VAL A 40 4.80 -7.75 1.14
N GLU A 41 6.12 -7.78 1.05
CA GLU A 41 6.91 -6.61 1.38
C GLU A 41 7.29 -5.86 0.11
N LEU A 42 7.05 -4.55 0.11
CA LEU A 42 7.30 -3.70 -1.04
C LEU A 42 8.24 -2.57 -0.63
N ALA A 43 9.26 -2.35 -1.45
CA ALA A 43 10.18 -1.25 -1.20
C ALA A 43 9.69 0.01 -1.89
N ALA A 44 10.11 1.16 -1.37
CA ALA A 44 9.79 2.45 -2.01
C ALA A 44 10.34 2.46 -3.42
N ALA A 45 9.53 2.90 -4.38
CA ALA A 45 9.89 2.94 -5.79
C ALA A 45 9.36 4.21 -6.44
N PRO A 46 10.23 5.21 -6.70
CA PRO A 46 11.68 5.19 -6.48
C PRO A 46 12.07 5.35 -5.01
N PRO A 47 13.29 4.96 -4.65
CA PRO A 47 13.74 5.10 -3.26
C PRO A 47 13.66 6.54 -2.79
N GLY A 48 13.33 6.71 -1.53
CA GLY A 48 13.28 8.02 -0.92
C GLY A 48 11.93 8.70 -0.95
N GLN A 49 11.01 8.24 -1.79
CA GLN A 49 9.64 8.77 -1.77
C GLN A 49 8.77 7.90 -0.86
N ARG A 50 7.58 8.40 -0.50
CA ARG A 50 6.76 7.76 0.52
C ARG A 50 5.34 7.48 0.10
N SER A 51 5.05 7.53 -1.19
CA SER A 51 3.70 7.30 -1.67
C SER A 51 3.60 6.14 -2.64
N ARG A 52 4.74 5.63 -3.14
CA ARG A 52 4.73 4.54 -4.11
C ARG A 52 5.67 3.45 -3.67
N TYR A 53 5.19 2.23 -3.75
CA TYR A 53 5.96 1.06 -3.34
C TYR A 53 5.76 -0.01 -4.39
N GLY A 54 6.79 -0.83 -4.60
CA GLY A 54 6.70 -1.88 -5.59
C GLY A 54 7.64 -3.02 -5.35
N ALA A 55 7.27 -4.17 -5.89
CA ALA A 55 8.10 -5.37 -5.94
C ALA A 55 7.64 -6.16 -7.16
N ASP A 56 8.32 -7.27 -7.44
CA ASP A 56 7.94 -8.08 -8.58
C ASP A 56 6.48 -8.48 -8.54
N GLY A 57 5.72 -8.05 -9.53
CA GLY A 57 4.32 -8.40 -9.64
C GLY A 57 3.37 -7.63 -8.76
N TYR A 58 3.86 -6.63 -7.99
CA TYR A 58 3.01 -5.85 -7.11
C TYR A 58 3.37 -4.38 -7.18
N ALA A 59 2.36 -3.54 -6.97
CA ALA A 59 2.57 -2.11 -6.86
C ALA A 59 1.52 -1.52 -5.92
N LEU A 60 1.93 -0.54 -5.15
CA LEU A 60 1.05 0.11 -4.20
C LEU A 60 1.26 1.62 -4.27
N VAL A 61 0.17 2.36 -4.39
CA VAL A 61 0.22 3.82 -4.34
C VAL A 61 -0.64 4.25 -3.17
N LEU A 62 -0.06 5.02 -2.26
CA LEU A 62 -0.77 5.54 -1.10
C LEU A 62 -1.03 7.01 -1.31
N GLU A 63 -2.28 7.41 -1.20
CA GLU A 63 -2.66 8.80 -1.18
C GLU A 63 -3.46 9.01 0.10
N ASP A 64 -3.54 10.21 0.56
CA ASP A 64 -4.24 10.59 1.78
C ASP A 64 -4.97 9.44 2.49
N ARG A 65 -6.18 9.12 2.06
CA ARG A 65 -6.98 8.06 2.67
C ARG A 65 -7.30 6.94 1.69
N GLU A 66 -6.56 6.87 0.60
CA GLU A 66 -6.77 5.86 -0.42
C GLU A 66 -5.51 5.06 -0.66
N ALA A 67 -5.67 3.80 -0.99
CA ALA A 67 -4.58 2.94 -1.41
C ALA A 67 -4.98 2.29 -2.72
N LEU A 68 -4.09 2.36 -3.70
CA LEU A 68 -4.29 1.70 -4.97
C LEU A 68 -3.37 0.48 -4.99
N TRP A 69 -3.96 -0.69 -4.99
CA TRP A 69 -3.24 -1.95 -4.94
C TRP A 69 -3.28 -2.61 -6.30
N MET A 70 -2.12 -2.93 -6.82
CA MET A 70 -2.01 -3.56 -8.13
C MET A 70 -1.22 -4.84 -8.02
N LYS A 71 -1.70 -5.87 -8.69
CA LYS A 71 -1.07 -7.17 -8.69
C LYS A 71 -1.03 -7.67 -10.13
N ALA A 72 0.10 -8.26 -10.53
CA ALA A 72 0.24 -8.76 -11.89
C ALA A 72 -0.87 -9.74 -12.22
N GLY A 73 -1.47 -9.57 -13.39
CA GLY A 73 -2.56 -10.42 -13.83
C GLY A 73 -3.93 -10.04 -13.29
N LYS A 74 -4.00 -8.99 -12.48
CA LYS A 74 -5.25 -8.51 -11.91
C LYS A 74 -5.43 -7.03 -12.20
N GLY A 75 -6.67 -6.57 -12.25
CA GLY A 75 -6.93 -5.16 -12.40
C GLY A 75 -6.61 -4.40 -11.12
N PRO A 76 -6.47 -3.07 -11.22
CA PRO A 76 -6.20 -2.28 -10.03
C PRO A 76 -7.38 -2.31 -9.06
N LEU A 77 -7.06 -2.24 -7.78
CA LEU A 77 -8.04 -2.27 -6.71
C LEU A 77 -7.86 -1.03 -5.86
N THR A 78 -8.91 -0.23 -5.75
CA THR A 78 -8.88 1.01 -4.96
C THR A 78 -9.50 0.74 -3.60
N CYS A 79 -8.75 1.08 -2.56
CA CYS A 79 -9.17 0.85 -1.19
C CYS A 79 -9.14 2.17 -0.44
N ARG A 80 -9.93 2.27 0.62
CA ARG A 80 -10.03 3.49 1.41
C ARG A 80 -10.02 3.19 2.91
N ARG A 81 -9.48 4.12 3.65
CA ARG A 81 -9.57 4.07 5.11
C ARG A 81 -10.37 5.24 5.66
#